data_914de68ec59e01b1a86b61c4ece9cc99
#
_entry.id   914de68ec59e01b1a86b61c4ece9cc99
#
_cell.length_a   1.000
_cell.length_b   1.000
_cell.length_c   1.000
_cell.angle_alpha   90.00
_cell.angle_beta   90.00
_cell.angle_gamma   90.00
#
_symmetry.space_group_name_H-M   'P 1'
#
loop_
_entity.id
_entity.type
_entity.pdbx_description
1 polymer ?
#
loop_
_entity_poly.entity_id
_entity_poly.type
_entity_poly.pdbx_seq_one_letter_code
_entity_poly.pdbx_strand_id
1 'polypeptide(L)'
;MAITITAFERSPDGGKGLARDTRVRWALEEVGQPYEVRLVSFRAMKEPAHRALHPFGQIPTYEEGDLVLFETGAIVFHIAERHAGLLPDDANTRARATPGCLPRSTPWSRPSLNSEPRGCSRATSRGKRSVCLWSRIASAAG
;
A
#
# COMPACT_ATOMS: atom_id res chain seq x y z
N MET A 1 16.23 15.11 2.01
CA MET A 1 15.24 15.54 3.03
C MET A 1 14.76 14.29 3.75
N ALA A 2 14.40 14.39 5.05
CA ALA A 2 13.88 13.24 5.77
C ALA A 2 12.46 12.93 5.30
N ILE A 3 12.19 11.66 5.02
CA ILE A 3 10.86 11.17 4.68
C ILE A 3 10.15 10.79 5.96
N THR A 4 8.91 11.26 6.16
CA THR A 4 8.07 10.87 7.28
C THR A 4 6.79 10.22 6.77
N ILE A 5 6.42 9.08 7.33
CA ILE A 5 5.16 8.41 7.04
C ILE A 5 4.31 8.27 8.31
N THR A 6 2.99 8.30 8.18
CA THR A 6 2.11 8.02 9.32
C THR A 6 1.70 6.56 9.36
N ALA A 7 1.66 6.01 10.56
CA ALA A 7 1.21 4.65 10.85
C ALA A 7 0.29 4.63 12.09
N PHE A 8 -0.43 3.55 12.32
CA PHE A 8 -1.21 3.40 13.54
C PHE A 8 -0.32 3.22 14.77
N GLU A 9 -0.63 3.94 15.85
CA GLU A 9 -0.08 3.67 17.17
C GLU A 9 -0.44 2.25 17.67
N ARG A 10 -1.70 1.84 17.38
CA ARG A 10 -2.16 0.46 17.58
C ARG A 10 -2.84 -0.03 16.33
N SER A 11 -2.25 -1.01 15.68
CA SER A 11 -2.82 -1.60 14.48
C SER A 11 -4.12 -2.33 14.80
N PRO A 12 -5.21 -2.05 14.07
CA PRO A 12 -6.51 -2.70 14.29
C PRO A 12 -6.50 -4.20 14.00
N ASP A 13 -5.50 -4.67 13.28
CA ASP A 13 -5.32 -6.08 12.91
C ASP A 13 -4.42 -6.85 13.88
N GLY A 14 -4.03 -6.25 15.01
CA GLY A 14 -3.13 -6.85 15.98
C GLY A 14 -1.71 -7.10 15.46
N GLY A 15 -1.27 -6.30 14.49
CA GLY A 15 0.08 -6.40 13.93
C GLY A 15 0.25 -7.46 12.84
N LYS A 16 -0.85 -7.92 12.23
CA LYS A 16 -0.82 -8.92 11.14
C LYS A 16 -0.34 -8.38 9.79
N GLY A 17 0.07 -7.11 9.73
CA GLY A 17 0.62 -6.48 8.53
C GLY A 17 -0.41 -6.12 7.46
N LEU A 18 -1.69 -6.03 7.83
CA LEU A 18 -2.77 -5.64 6.93
C LEU A 18 -2.99 -4.11 6.88
N ALA A 19 -2.33 -3.38 7.78
CA ALA A 19 -2.38 -1.92 7.79
C ALA A 19 -1.79 -1.34 6.51
N ARG A 20 -2.40 -0.27 6.01
CA ARG A 20 -2.07 0.27 4.67
C ARG A 20 -0.67 0.86 4.58
N ASP A 21 -0.13 1.37 5.68
CA ASP A 21 1.25 1.89 5.78
C ASP A 21 2.31 0.82 5.48
N THR A 22 2.04 -0.45 5.73
CA THR A 22 2.96 -1.56 5.45
C THR A 22 3.44 -1.58 4.01
N ARG A 23 2.58 -1.22 3.04
CA ARG A 23 2.95 -1.18 1.62
C ARG A 23 3.91 -0.05 1.30
N VAL A 24 3.72 1.11 1.93
CA VAL A 24 4.61 2.27 1.77
C VAL A 24 5.97 1.99 2.39
N ARG A 25 5.97 1.40 3.60
CA ARG A 25 7.20 0.96 4.27
C ARG A 25 7.97 -0.04 3.42
N TRP A 26 7.27 -1.05 2.90
CA TRP A 26 7.88 -2.02 2.00
C TRP A 26 8.52 -1.36 0.77
N ALA A 27 7.83 -0.42 0.14
CA ALA A 27 8.37 0.28 -1.03
C ALA A 27 9.63 1.10 -0.70
N LEU A 28 9.66 1.77 0.47
CA LEU A 28 10.82 2.54 0.93
C LEU A 28 12.01 1.63 1.26
N GLU A 29 11.77 0.50 1.93
CA GLU A 29 12.80 -0.52 2.22
C GLU A 29 13.38 -1.11 0.93
N GLU A 30 12.54 -1.42 -0.06
CA GLU A 30 12.94 -2.01 -1.33
C GLU A 30 13.87 -1.11 -2.14
N VAL A 31 13.66 0.21 -2.04
CA VAL A 31 14.52 1.21 -2.70
C VAL A 31 15.63 1.76 -1.78
N GLY A 32 15.74 1.24 -0.56
CA GLY A 32 16.79 1.61 0.39
C GLY A 32 16.68 3.06 0.89
N GLN A 33 15.46 3.65 0.90
CA GLN A 33 15.26 5.01 1.38
C GLN A 33 15.00 5.04 2.89
N PRO A 34 15.79 5.79 3.68
CA PRO A 34 15.54 5.98 5.10
C PRO A 34 14.28 6.82 5.32
N TYR A 35 13.48 6.46 6.31
CA TYR A 35 12.26 7.16 6.67
C TYR A 35 12.00 7.11 8.17
N GLU A 36 11.20 8.05 8.65
CA GLU A 36 10.68 8.10 10.02
C GLU A 36 9.20 7.71 10.04
N VAL A 37 8.76 7.11 11.15
CA VAL A 37 7.37 6.72 11.34
C VAL A 37 6.74 7.58 12.43
N ARG A 38 5.74 8.39 12.06
CA ARG A 38 4.90 9.11 13.00
C ARG A 38 3.68 8.28 13.35
N LEU A 39 3.58 7.86 14.61
CA LEU A 39 2.45 7.08 15.10
C LEU A 39 1.24 7.98 15.36
N VAL A 40 0.07 7.53 14.91
CA VAL A 40 -1.19 8.28 15.01
C VAL A 40 -2.27 7.39 15.62
N SER A 41 -2.97 7.90 16.64
CA SER A 41 -4.13 7.23 17.20
C SER A 41 -5.37 7.42 16.30
N PHE A 42 -6.39 6.56 16.46
CA PHE A 42 -7.68 6.71 15.74
C PHE A 42 -8.34 8.05 16.00
N ARG A 43 -8.16 8.62 17.20
CA ARG A 43 -8.69 9.94 17.55
C ARG A 43 -7.91 11.02 16.81
N ALA A 44 -6.59 11.00 16.87
CA ALA A 44 -5.74 12.01 16.25
C ALA A 44 -5.93 12.08 14.72
N MET A 45 -6.23 10.95 14.06
CA MET A 45 -6.56 10.95 12.63
C MET A 45 -7.81 11.79 12.26
N LYS A 46 -8.70 12.07 13.21
CA LYS A 46 -9.91 12.86 12.99
C LYS A 46 -9.72 14.35 13.29
N GLU A 47 -8.60 14.71 13.87
CA GLU A 47 -8.26 16.09 14.22
C GLU A 47 -7.91 16.92 12.98
N PRO A 48 -8.14 18.24 13.01
CA PRO A 48 -7.85 19.12 11.86
C PRO A 48 -6.41 19.04 11.38
N ALA A 49 -5.45 18.89 12.30
CA ALA A 49 -4.04 18.79 11.98
C ALA A 49 -3.73 17.60 11.07
N HIS A 50 -4.27 16.41 11.35
CA HIS A 50 -4.08 15.25 10.48
C HIS A 50 -4.92 15.35 9.21
N ARG A 51 -6.12 15.94 9.29
CA ARG A 51 -6.98 16.13 8.11
C ARG A 51 -6.41 17.12 7.10
N ALA A 52 -5.55 18.02 7.52
CA ALA A 52 -4.78 18.87 6.60
C ALA A 52 -3.80 18.06 5.75
N LEU A 53 -3.25 16.94 6.29
CA LEU A 53 -2.36 16.03 5.57
C LEU A 53 -3.14 14.99 4.76
N HIS A 54 -4.25 14.48 5.32
CA HIS A 54 -5.11 13.47 4.72
C HIS A 54 -6.59 13.82 4.87
N PRO A 55 -7.26 14.39 3.86
CA PRO A 55 -8.62 14.92 3.97
C PRO A 55 -9.65 13.92 4.50
N PHE A 56 -9.46 12.63 4.22
CA PHE A 56 -10.34 11.55 4.69
C PHE A 56 -10.02 11.08 6.11
N GLY A 57 -9.00 11.65 6.77
CA GLY A 57 -8.58 11.27 8.12
C GLY A 57 -8.20 9.79 8.20
N GLN A 58 -7.33 9.34 7.32
CA GLN A 58 -6.81 7.98 7.22
C GLN A 58 -5.28 7.98 7.27
N ILE A 59 -4.69 6.81 7.27
CA ILE A 59 -3.26 6.56 7.06
C ILE A 59 -3.07 5.71 5.78
N PRO A 60 -1.88 5.72 5.19
CA PRO A 60 -0.71 6.54 5.50
C PRO A 60 -0.79 7.95 4.90
N THR A 61 0.00 8.87 5.45
CA THR A 61 0.50 10.06 4.75
C THR A 61 1.98 9.89 4.50
N TYR A 62 2.48 10.59 3.50
CA TYR A 62 3.89 10.69 3.17
C TYR A 62 4.27 12.17 3.14
N GLU A 63 5.33 12.54 3.82
CA GLU A 63 5.83 13.91 3.91
C GLU A 63 7.31 13.91 3.56
N GLU A 64 7.72 14.74 2.60
CA GLU A 64 9.11 14.94 2.20
C GLU A 64 9.35 16.44 1.90
N GLY A 65 9.92 17.18 2.84
CA GLY A 65 10.01 18.64 2.74
C GLY A 65 8.61 19.27 2.69
N ASP A 66 8.32 20.01 1.63
CA ASP A 66 7.02 20.66 1.41
C ASP A 66 5.99 19.74 0.71
N LEU A 67 6.44 18.56 0.26
CA LEU A 67 5.56 17.60 -0.39
C LEU A 67 4.78 16.78 0.64
N VAL A 68 3.46 16.79 0.51
CA VAL A 68 2.56 15.95 1.30
C VAL A 68 1.70 15.13 0.33
N LEU A 69 1.74 13.80 0.49
CA LEU A 69 0.93 12.87 -0.27
C LEU A 69 0.06 12.02 0.66
N PHE A 70 -1.08 11.63 0.15
CA PHE A 70 -1.97 10.66 0.77
C PHE A 70 -2.42 9.64 -0.29
N GLU A 71 -3.09 8.57 0.10
CA GLU A 71 -3.39 7.37 -0.69
C GLU A 71 -2.17 6.49 -0.94
N THR A 72 -2.24 5.27 -0.42
CA THR A 72 -1.16 4.28 -0.51
C THR A 72 -0.64 4.07 -1.93
N GLY A 73 -1.55 4.02 -2.91
CA GLY A 73 -1.18 3.79 -4.30
C GLY A 73 -0.42 4.98 -4.91
N ALA A 74 -0.85 6.20 -4.61
CA ALA A 74 -0.18 7.42 -5.06
C ALA A 74 1.23 7.52 -4.45
N ILE A 75 1.35 7.22 -3.14
CA ILE A 75 2.63 7.26 -2.44
C ILE A 75 3.60 6.21 -3.01
N VAL A 76 3.15 4.96 -3.16
CA VAL A 76 3.99 3.88 -3.73
C VAL A 76 4.38 4.20 -5.16
N PHE A 77 3.48 4.75 -5.96
CA PHE A 77 3.77 5.16 -7.33
C PHE A 77 4.82 6.28 -7.37
N HIS A 78 4.69 7.30 -6.52
CA HIS A 78 5.67 8.37 -6.39
C HIS A 78 7.06 7.86 -6.03
N ILE A 79 7.16 6.94 -5.05
CA ILE A 79 8.43 6.30 -4.68
C ILE A 79 9.01 5.54 -5.89
N ALA A 80 8.18 4.78 -6.58
CA ALA A 80 8.58 3.94 -7.70
C ALA A 80 9.01 4.76 -8.95
N GLU A 81 8.49 5.97 -9.14
CA GLU A 81 8.93 6.86 -10.22
C GLU A 81 10.28 7.51 -9.94
N ARG A 82 10.61 7.75 -8.68
CA ARG A 82 11.85 8.44 -8.27
C ARG A 82 13.03 7.51 -8.04
N HIS A 83 12.76 6.22 -7.86
CA HIS A 83 13.77 5.22 -7.53
C HIS A 83 13.69 4.04 -8.49
N ALA A 84 14.82 3.60 -8.97
CA ALA A 84 14.91 2.41 -9.81
C ALA A 84 14.52 1.15 -9.02
N GLY A 85 14.03 0.13 -9.73
CA GLY A 85 13.78 -1.20 -9.19
C GLY A 85 12.32 -1.55 -8.91
N LEU A 86 11.42 -0.56 -8.74
CA LEU A 86 10.00 -0.82 -8.50
C LEU A 86 9.14 -0.75 -9.77
N LEU A 87 9.53 0.07 -10.75
CA LEU A 87 8.83 0.18 -12.03
C LEU A 87 9.75 -0.22 -13.18
N PRO A 88 9.24 -0.93 -14.19
CA PRO A 88 9.98 -1.22 -15.41
C PRO A 88 10.28 0.05 -16.22
N ASP A 89 11.38 0.04 -16.98
CA ASP A 89 11.76 1.16 -17.86
C ASP A 89 10.91 1.22 -19.13
N ASP A 90 10.47 0.06 -19.63
CA ASP A 90 9.60 -0.01 -20.81
C ASP A 90 8.22 0.55 -20.55
N ALA A 91 7.77 1.47 -21.40
CA ALA A 91 6.51 2.21 -21.24
C ALA A 91 5.27 1.32 -21.19
N ASN A 92 5.22 0.24 -21.98
CA ASN A 92 4.07 -0.67 -22.01
C ASN A 92 4.03 -1.54 -20.76
N THR A 93 5.19 -2.03 -20.31
CA THR A 93 5.31 -2.83 -19.10
C THR A 93 5.03 -1.95 -17.87
N ARG A 94 5.50 -0.71 -17.86
CA ARG A 94 5.19 0.29 -16.83
C ARG A 94 3.68 0.57 -16.75
N ALA A 95 3.02 0.78 -17.89
CA ALA A 95 1.57 0.98 -17.94
C ALA A 95 0.78 -0.21 -17.38
N ARG A 96 1.28 -1.44 -17.59
CA ARG A 96 0.67 -2.67 -17.03
C ARG A 96 0.92 -2.83 -15.53
N ALA A 97 2.06 -2.36 -15.02
CA ALA A 97 2.41 -2.42 -13.61
C ALA A 97 1.63 -1.39 -12.78
N THR A 98 1.37 -0.21 -13.33
CA THR A 98 0.70 0.90 -12.65
C THR A 98 -0.65 0.53 -12.00
N PRO A 99 -1.59 -0.18 -12.67
CA PRO A 99 -2.84 -0.60 -12.02
C PRO A 99 -2.66 -1.51 -10.81
N GLY A 100 -1.54 -2.24 -10.74
CA GLY A 100 -1.21 -3.07 -9.58
C GLY A 100 -0.76 -2.26 -8.36
N CYS A 101 -0.22 -1.07 -8.56
CA CYS A 101 0.15 -0.14 -7.49
C CYS A 101 -1.06 0.60 -6.91
N LEU A 102 -2.13 0.75 -7.69
CA LEU A 102 -3.35 1.40 -7.24
C LEU A 102 -4.17 0.41 -6.42
N PRO A 103 -4.26 0.56 -5.09
CA PRO A 103 -5.08 -0.33 -4.31
C PRO A 103 -6.54 -0.19 -4.76
N ARG A 104 -7.26 -1.29 -4.78
CA ARG A 104 -8.73 -1.29 -4.84
C ARG A 104 -9.29 -0.72 -3.53
N SER A 105 -8.96 0.50 -3.23
CA SER A 105 -9.51 1.25 -2.09
C SER A 105 -10.60 2.20 -2.56
N THR A 106 -11.53 1.68 -3.37
CA THR A 106 -12.81 2.36 -3.46
C THR A 106 -13.64 1.92 -2.26
N PRO A 107 -14.03 2.86 -1.36
CA PRO A 107 -14.99 2.55 -0.30
C PRO A 107 -16.36 2.17 -0.85
N TRP A 108 -16.53 2.18 -2.15
CA TRP A 108 -17.81 2.15 -2.87
C TRP A 108 -18.39 0.77 -3.13
N SER A 109 -17.71 -0.28 -2.79
CA SER A 109 -18.27 -1.62 -2.88
C SER A 109 -17.73 -2.51 -1.78
N ARG A 110 -18.26 -2.35 -0.56
CA ARG A 110 -18.43 -3.50 0.31
C ARG A 110 -19.57 -4.32 -0.28
N PRO A 111 -19.34 -5.51 -0.85
CA PRO A 111 -20.40 -6.47 -0.99
C PRO A 111 -20.90 -6.73 0.45
N SER A 112 -22.20 -6.60 0.65
CA SER A 112 -22.82 -7.04 1.90
C SER A 112 -22.40 -8.49 2.15
N LEU A 113 -21.93 -8.79 3.37
CA LEU A 113 -21.47 -10.11 3.80
C LEU A 113 -22.61 -11.15 3.86
N ASN A 114 -23.70 -10.96 3.12
CA ASN A 114 -24.88 -11.84 3.08
C ASN A 114 -25.13 -12.52 1.73
N SER A 115 -24.13 -12.61 0.87
CA SER A 115 -24.21 -13.55 -0.25
C SER A 115 -23.33 -14.76 0.06
N GLU A 116 -23.95 -15.83 0.53
CA GLU A 116 -23.33 -17.15 0.62
C GLU A 116 -22.70 -17.53 -0.73
N PRO A 117 -21.45 -18.00 -0.75
CA PRO A 117 -20.87 -18.54 -1.98
C PRO A 117 -21.54 -19.88 -2.27
N ARG A 118 -22.44 -19.90 -3.24
CA ARG A 118 -22.91 -21.16 -3.82
C ARG A 118 -21.73 -21.84 -4.51
N GLY A 119 -21.29 -22.95 -3.92
CA GLY A 119 -20.62 -24.03 -4.61
C GLY A 119 -19.24 -23.75 -5.20
N CYS A 120 -18.20 -23.85 -4.38
CA CYS A 120 -16.89 -24.26 -4.87
C CYS A 120 -16.53 -25.56 -4.14
N SER A 121 -16.60 -26.68 -4.87
CA SER A 121 -16.22 -28.01 -4.41
C SER A 121 -14.76 -28.03 -3.94
N ARG A 122 -14.56 -28.62 -2.77
CA ARG A 122 -13.27 -28.91 -2.17
C ARG A 122 -12.38 -29.70 -3.16
N ALA A 123 -11.30 -29.10 -3.60
CA ALA A 123 -10.14 -29.84 -4.05
C ALA A 123 -9.04 -29.67 -3.01
N THR A 124 -8.82 -30.73 -2.26
CA THR A 124 -7.70 -30.88 -1.33
C THR A 124 -6.41 -31.07 -2.13
N SER A 125 -5.49 -30.15 -2.01
CA SER A 125 -4.06 -30.45 -2.23
C SER A 125 -3.17 -29.50 -1.45
N ARG A 126 -2.31 -30.13 -0.66
CA ARG A 126 -1.21 -29.64 0.15
C ARG A 126 -0.43 -28.48 -0.45
N GLY A 127 -0.22 -27.46 0.36
CA GLY A 127 1.04 -26.73 0.52
C GLY A 127 1.66 -26.12 -0.72
N LYS A 128 1.30 -24.86 -1.02
CA LYS A 128 2.24 -23.92 -1.68
C LYS A 128 2.03 -22.53 -1.09
N ARG A 129 3.15 -21.99 -0.57
CA ARG A 129 3.24 -20.62 -0.05
C ARG A 129 2.76 -19.66 -1.12
N SER A 130 1.87 -18.74 -0.76
CA SER A 130 1.51 -17.59 -1.60
C SER A 130 2.75 -16.74 -1.81
N VAL A 131 3.42 -16.96 -2.91
CA VAL A 131 4.41 -16.02 -3.44
C VAL A 131 3.60 -14.90 -4.08
N CYS A 132 3.78 -13.69 -3.57
CA CYS A 132 3.15 -12.50 -4.10
C CYS A 132 3.30 -12.43 -5.62
N LEU A 133 2.23 -11.99 -6.29
CA LEU A 133 2.07 -11.89 -7.75
C LEU A 133 3.20 -11.08 -8.44
N TRP A 134 3.98 -10.34 -7.69
CA TRP A 134 5.07 -9.50 -8.14
C TRP A 134 6.31 -10.27 -8.63
N SER A 135 6.61 -11.45 -8.07
CA SER A 135 7.77 -12.24 -8.49
C SER A 135 7.61 -12.88 -9.89
N ARG A 136 6.38 -12.92 -10.42
CA ARG A 136 6.11 -13.48 -11.76
C ARG A 136 6.28 -12.47 -12.91
N ILE A 137 6.28 -11.17 -12.61
CA ILE A 137 6.45 -10.13 -13.64
C ILE A 137 7.93 -9.91 -13.94
N ALA A 138 8.79 -10.05 -12.95
CA ALA A 138 10.24 -9.90 -13.12
C ALA A 138 10.91 -11.08 -13.87
N SER A 139 10.29 -12.27 -13.90
CA SER A 139 10.85 -13.48 -14.54
C SER A 139 10.44 -13.68 -16.02
N ALA A 140 9.60 -12.78 -16.58
CA ALA A 140 9.14 -12.89 -17.96
C ALA A 140 9.85 -11.94 -18.94
N ALA A 141 10.91 -11.28 -18.50
CA ALA A 141 11.77 -10.39 -19.31
C ALA A 141 13.21 -10.94 -19.38
N GLY A 142 13.34 -12.20 -19.73
CA GLY A 142 14.60 -12.87 -20.10
C GLY A 142 14.48 -13.47 -21.47
#